data_bd191235dc450f7a3d831adedca04f2b
#
_entry.id   bd191235dc450f7a3d831adedca04f2b
#
_cell.length_a   1.000
_cell.length_b   1.000
_cell.length_c   1.000
_cell.angle_alpha   90.00
_cell.angle_beta   90.00
_cell.angle_gamma   90.00
#
_symmetry.space_group_name_H-M   'P 1'
#
loop_
_entity.id
_entity.type
_entity.pdbx_description
1 polymer ?
#
loop_
_entity_poly.entity_id
_entity_poly.type
_entity_poly.pdbx_seq_one_letter_code
_entity_poly.pdbx_strand_id
1 'polypeptide(L)'
;LKLLVIYSGGRIPVKRDSFSVTFDDTFALRFLRHITNEEDYCNGCGVLCDHCRDTYGIDFSGDIVDIIQLPPTLPYYVDDPLDIIGTRLFPHDATLAINVHQEVLLALPDLAAKAGSRALIVPSEASSWTNRWLKGQVKKSCRQLEMGCAFPKPFCSLAPGLHPAIDEFMEYFHIGKPRISLELGDGYIREAKVLRSAPCGNTYYVAFNLRGAPIDARVAEAVAKYWHSFPCVASMEIDRDLGETLLHMGGFMHYLAVQEALSDVGIEVELPTSPALARXPSG
;
A
#
# COMPACT_ATOMS: atom_id res chain seq x y z
N LEU A 1 -16.04 8.68 -2.35
CA LEU A 1 -15.66 7.86 -1.19
C LEU A 1 -14.81 8.69 -0.25
N LYS A 2 -15.09 8.68 1.05
CA LYS A 2 -14.34 9.46 2.04
C LYS A 2 -13.41 8.56 2.83
N LEU A 3 -12.14 8.97 2.92
CA LEU A 3 -11.06 8.19 3.54
C LEU A 3 -10.58 8.88 4.82
N LEU A 4 -10.42 8.10 5.88
CA LEU A 4 -9.72 8.53 7.09
C LEU A 4 -8.42 7.75 7.19
N VAL A 5 -7.30 8.46 7.38
CA VAL A 5 -5.97 7.85 7.48
C VAL A 5 -5.47 8.02 8.92
N ILE A 6 -5.02 6.92 9.51
CA ILE A 6 -4.44 6.90 10.86
C ILE A 6 -3.04 6.30 10.75
N TYR A 7 -2.04 6.95 11.33
CA TYR A 7 -0.70 6.39 11.36
C TYR A 7 0.06 6.85 12.59
N SER A 8 1.02 6.05 13.03
CA SER A 8 1.92 6.45 14.12
C SER A 8 3.20 7.01 13.52
N GLY A 9 3.65 8.15 14.00
CA GLY A 9 4.87 8.73 13.46
C GLY A 9 5.22 10.10 14.01
N GLY A 10 6.30 10.65 13.47
CA GLY A 10 6.87 11.91 13.87
C GLY A 10 8.29 11.76 14.39
N ARG A 11 8.78 12.77 15.08
CA ARG A 11 10.16 12.79 15.57
C ARG A 11 10.37 11.77 16.68
N ILE A 12 11.16 10.75 16.42
CA ILE A 12 11.48 9.69 17.38
C ILE A 12 12.43 10.25 18.45
N PRO A 13 12.12 10.04 19.75
CA PRO A 13 13.02 10.46 20.83
C PRO A 13 14.40 9.81 20.73
N VAL A 14 15.42 10.56 21.07
CA VAL A 14 16.81 10.07 21.04
C VAL A 14 17.02 8.92 22.03
N LYS A 15 16.41 9.02 23.20
CA LYS A 15 16.45 7.94 24.21
C LYS A 15 15.22 7.08 24.06
N ARG A 16 15.43 5.80 23.81
CA ARG A 16 14.35 4.80 23.74
C ARG A 16 14.25 4.10 25.07
N ASP A 17 13.03 4.02 25.57
CA ASP A 17 12.70 3.24 26.76
C ASP A 17 12.53 1.78 26.33
N SER A 18 13.08 0.85 27.13
CA SER A 18 12.95 -0.59 26.86
C SER A 18 11.49 -1.11 27.00
N PHE A 19 10.61 -0.30 27.56
CA PHE A 19 9.20 -0.64 27.75
C PHE A 19 8.29 0.02 26.72
N SER A 20 8.86 0.56 25.64
CA SER A 20 8.12 1.29 24.60
C SER A 20 8.29 0.67 23.23
N VAL A 21 7.27 0.83 22.39
CA VAL A 21 7.29 0.50 20.96
C VAL A 21 7.48 1.80 20.17
N THR A 22 8.34 1.76 19.17
CA THR A 22 8.59 2.89 18.28
C THR A 22 8.07 2.58 16.87
N PHE A 23 7.45 3.58 16.26
CA PHE A 23 6.80 3.46 14.96
C PHE A 23 7.47 4.35 13.92
N ASP A 24 7.77 3.78 12.77
CA ASP A 24 8.32 4.50 11.62
C ASP A 24 7.17 4.92 10.69
N ASP A 25 7.15 6.18 10.28
CA ASP A 25 6.09 6.74 9.43
C ASP A 25 6.49 6.90 7.96
N THR A 26 7.66 6.41 7.57
CA THR A 26 8.18 6.61 6.20
C THR A 26 7.18 6.18 5.14
N PHE A 27 6.54 5.03 5.31
CA PHE A 27 5.55 4.54 4.34
C PHE A 27 4.28 5.39 4.37
N ALA A 28 3.80 5.78 5.56
CA ALA A 28 2.58 6.58 5.68
C ALA A 28 2.73 7.92 4.96
N LEU A 29 3.87 8.58 5.15
CA LEU A 29 4.15 9.87 4.50
C LEU A 29 4.26 9.69 2.98
N ARG A 30 4.90 8.60 2.52
CA ARG A 30 4.97 8.32 1.08
C ARG A 30 3.58 8.07 0.48
N PHE A 31 2.75 7.30 1.18
CA PHE A 31 1.37 7.06 0.76
C PHE A 31 0.60 8.38 0.65
N LEU A 32 0.66 9.21 1.70
CA LEU A 32 -0.06 10.48 1.73
C LEU A 32 0.38 11.40 0.58
N ARG A 33 1.69 11.55 0.38
CA ARG A 33 2.21 12.37 -0.73
C ARG A 33 1.75 11.85 -2.08
N HIS A 34 1.68 10.52 -2.23
CA HIS A 34 1.20 9.93 -3.47
C HIS A 34 -0.28 10.24 -3.71
N ILE A 35 -1.14 9.99 -2.70
CA ILE A 35 -2.58 10.09 -2.89
C ILE A 35 -3.05 11.55 -3.02
N THR A 36 -2.29 12.51 -2.47
CA THR A 36 -2.59 13.94 -2.58
C THR A 36 -1.80 14.64 -3.68
N ASN A 37 -1.02 13.89 -4.44
CA ASN A 37 -0.14 14.43 -5.50
C ASN A 37 0.77 15.57 -5.00
N GLU A 38 1.25 15.43 -3.78
CA GLU A 38 2.12 16.45 -3.18
C GLU A 38 3.47 16.50 -3.89
N GLU A 39 4.01 17.70 -4.08
CA GLU A 39 5.35 17.90 -4.62
C GLU A 39 6.37 17.10 -3.82
N ASP A 40 7.39 16.60 -4.50
CA ASP A 40 8.49 15.82 -3.90
C ASP A 40 8.04 14.47 -3.32
N TYR A 41 6.85 13.97 -3.69
CA TYR A 41 6.43 12.65 -3.24
C TYR A 41 7.39 11.54 -3.68
N CYS A 42 8.09 11.76 -4.79
CA CYS A 42 9.02 10.80 -5.36
C CYS A 42 10.36 11.46 -5.65
N ASN A 43 11.44 10.80 -5.27
CA ASN A 43 12.81 11.27 -5.55
C ASN A 43 13.61 10.24 -6.37
N GLY A 44 12.92 9.34 -7.07
CA GLY A 44 13.57 8.27 -7.84
C GLY A 44 14.41 8.76 -9.01
N CYS A 45 14.03 9.87 -9.64
CA CYS A 45 14.75 10.44 -10.78
C CYS A 45 15.73 11.56 -10.39
N GLY A 46 15.59 12.11 -9.20
CA GLY A 46 16.38 13.27 -8.80
C GLY A 46 16.20 14.43 -9.77
N VAL A 47 17.32 15.01 -10.22
CA VAL A 47 17.30 16.16 -11.14
C VAL A 47 16.78 15.83 -12.54
N LEU A 48 16.62 14.55 -12.86
CA LEU A 48 16.11 14.10 -14.16
C LEU A 48 14.61 13.83 -14.13
N CYS A 49 13.92 14.31 -13.09
CA CYS A 49 12.48 14.05 -12.93
C CYS A 49 11.66 14.61 -14.09
N ASP A 50 10.86 13.74 -14.72
CA ASP A 50 9.95 14.09 -15.81
C ASP A 50 8.50 14.26 -15.32
N HIS A 51 8.30 14.28 -14.00
CA HIS A 51 6.97 14.40 -13.40
C HIS A 51 5.97 13.39 -13.97
N CYS A 52 6.35 12.11 -13.97
CA CYS A 52 5.54 11.05 -14.57
C CYS A 52 4.10 10.99 -14.07
N ARG A 53 3.85 11.43 -12.84
CA ARG A 53 2.51 11.47 -12.27
C ARG A 53 1.61 12.54 -12.85
N ASP A 54 2.18 13.65 -13.28
CA ASP A 54 1.40 14.76 -13.86
C ASP A 54 0.59 14.29 -15.07
N THR A 55 1.12 13.28 -15.77
CA THR A 55 0.45 12.67 -16.92
C THR A 55 -0.89 12.01 -16.51
N TYR A 56 -1.00 11.54 -15.28
CA TYR A 56 -2.17 10.78 -14.81
C TYR A 56 -3.16 11.63 -14.01
N GLY A 57 -2.78 12.82 -13.57
CA GLY A 57 -3.67 13.77 -12.91
C GLY A 57 -4.27 13.27 -11.58
N ILE A 58 -3.53 12.50 -10.80
CA ILE A 58 -4.04 11.91 -9.57
C ILE A 58 -3.98 12.92 -8.41
N ASP A 59 -5.12 13.20 -7.78
CA ASP A 59 -5.20 13.99 -6.55
C ASP A 59 -6.51 13.68 -5.83
N PHE A 60 -6.40 13.03 -4.67
CA PHE A 60 -7.54 12.68 -3.81
C PHE A 60 -7.54 13.47 -2.50
N SER A 61 -6.86 14.63 -2.45
CA SER A 61 -6.79 15.44 -1.22
C SER A 61 -8.19 15.84 -0.72
N GLY A 62 -9.13 16.09 -1.64
CA GLY A 62 -10.52 16.44 -1.29
C GLY A 62 -11.34 15.27 -0.74
N ASP A 63 -10.82 14.07 -0.80
CA ASP A 63 -11.52 12.86 -0.33
C ASP A 63 -10.98 12.35 1.00
N ILE A 64 -9.90 12.92 1.51
CA ILE A 64 -9.37 12.59 2.83
C ILE A 64 -10.02 13.50 3.85
N VAL A 65 -10.86 12.90 4.73
CA VAL A 65 -11.63 13.70 5.72
C VAL A 65 -10.79 14.06 6.93
N ASP A 66 -9.81 13.23 7.27
CA ASP A 66 -8.90 13.50 8.39
C ASP A 66 -7.66 12.64 8.27
N ILE A 67 -6.57 13.14 8.83
CA ILE A 67 -5.29 12.43 8.96
C ILE A 67 -4.91 12.48 10.43
N ILE A 68 -5.04 11.35 11.11
CA ILE A 68 -4.75 11.24 12.54
C ILE A 68 -3.32 10.71 12.71
N GLN A 69 -2.42 11.58 13.14
CA GLN A 69 -1.05 11.21 13.45
C GLN A 69 -0.92 10.88 14.93
N LEU A 70 -0.64 9.62 15.24
CA LEU A 70 -0.44 9.14 16.60
C LEU A 70 1.04 9.27 16.99
N PRO A 71 1.35 9.28 18.30
CA PRO A 71 2.75 9.43 18.74
C PRO A 71 3.70 8.39 18.12
N PRO A 72 4.96 8.77 17.82
CA PRO A 72 5.94 7.85 17.26
C PRO A 72 6.46 6.81 18.25
N THR A 73 6.20 7.01 19.55
CA THR A 73 6.62 6.08 20.61
C THR A 73 5.51 5.99 21.64
N LEU A 74 5.11 4.76 21.96
CA LEU A 74 4.07 4.47 22.94
C LEU A 74 4.54 3.32 23.84
N PRO A 75 4.07 3.27 25.10
CA PRO A 75 4.34 2.10 25.95
C PRO A 75 3.85 0.80 25.32
N TYR A 76 4.50 -0.32 25.65
CA TYR A 76 4.03 -1.64 25.19
C TYR A 76 2.58 -1.91 25.58
N TYR A 77 2.20 -1.47 26.79
CA TYR A 77 0.85 -1.63 27.32
C TYR A 77 0.21 -0.26 27.44
N VAL A 78 -0.94 -0.12 26.85
CA VAL A 78 -1.77 1.08 26.89
C VAL A 78 -3.05 0.72 27.61
N ASP A 79 -3.34 1.39 28.70
CA ASP A 79 -4.51 1.09 29.55
C ASP A 79 -5.82 1.39 28.81
N ASP A 80 -5.89 2.55 28.16
CA ASP A 80 -7.06 2.92 27.35
C ASP A 80 -6.60 3.49 26.00
N PRO A 81 -6.82 2.74 24.90
CA PRO A 81 -6.46 3.24 23.58
C PRO A 81 -7.21 4.52 23.16
N LEU A 82 -8.36 4.80 23.79
CA LEU A 82 -9.13 6.01 23.49
C LEU A 82 -8.44 7.27 23.97
N ASP A 83 -7.52 7.16 24.93
CA ASP A 83 -6.68 8.30 25.34
C ASP A 83 -5.68 8.69 24.22
N ILE A 84 -5.40 7.76 23.30
CA ILE A 84 -4.46 7.96 22.22
C ILE A 84 -5.17 8.43 20.94
N ILE A 85 -6.24 7.70 20.55
CA ILE A 85 -6.92 7.94 19.27
C ILE A 85 -8.15 8.85 19.39
N GLY A 86 -8.64 9.02 20.64
CA GLY A 86 -9.89 9.75 20.87
C GLY A 86 -11.11 8.84 20.88
N THR A 87 -12.24 9.41 21.27
CA THR A 87 -13.49 8.66 21.43
C THR A 87 -14.40 8.72 20.20
N ARG A 88 -14.06 9.56 19.21
CA ARG A 88 -14.88 9.75 18.00
C ARG A 88 -13.97 10.03 16.80
N LEU A 89 -14.37 9.47 15.66
CA LEU A 89 -13.74 9.76 14.36
C LEU A 89 -14.73 10.57 13.51
N PHE A 90 -14.23 11.36 12.59
CA PHE A 90 -15.07 12.06 11.61
C PHE A 90 -15.80 11.03 10.73
N PRO A 91 -17.02 11.30 10.28
CA PRO A 91 -17.72 10.39 9.36
C PRO A 91 -16.91 10.14 8.08
N HIS A 92 -16.76 8.86 7.73
CA HIS A 92 -15.99 8.44 6.57
C HIS A 92 -16.42 7.04 6.10
N ASP A 93 -16.02 6.67 4.88
CA ASP A 93 -16.42 5.40 4.26
C ASP A 93 -15.40 4.31 4.44
N ALA A 94 -14.10 4.66 4.46
CA ALA A 94 -13.00 3.70 4.58
C ALA A 94 -11.94 4.22 5.55
N THR A 95 -11.41 3.33 6.38
CA THR A 95 -10.35 3.60 7.34
C THR A 95 -9.06 2.92 6.90
N LEU A 96 -7.97 3.68 6.82
CA LEU A 96 -6.64 3.14 6.55
C LEU A 96 -5.77 3.35 7.79
N ALA A 97 -5.27 2.26 8.39
CA ALA A 97 -4.47 2.30 9.60
C ALA A 97 -3.04 1.78 9.31
N ILE A 98 -2.06 2.68 9.30
CA ILE A 98 -0.68 2.38 8.90
C ILE A 98 0.23 2.37 10.12
N ASN A 99 0.74 1.20 10.47
CA ASN A 99 1.74 1.02 11.54
C ASN A 99 1.31 1.65 12.87
N VAL A 100 0.13 1.26 13.36
CA VAL A 100 -0.43 1.79 14.60
C VAL A 100 -0.30 0.78 15.76
N HIS A 101 -0.31 1.29 16.98
CA HIS A 101 -0.19 0.47 18.18
C HIS A 101 -1.29 -0.61 18.23
N GLN A 102 -0.95 -1.81 18.73
CA GLN A 102 -1.87 -2.94 18.77
C GLN A 102 -3.19 -2.66 19.53
N GLU A 103 -3.11 -1.93 20.65
CA GLU A 103 -4.32 -1.63 21.43
C GLU A 103 -5.24 -0.67 20.68
N VAL A 104 -4.66 0.32 19.97
CA VAL A 104 -5.41 1.21 19.10
C VAL A 104 -6.08 0.39 17.99
N LEU A 105 -5.33 -0.53 17.37
CA LEU A 105 -5.86 -1.34 16.28
C LEU A 105 -7.00 -2.26 16.74
N LEU A 106 -6.96 -2.74 18.00
CA LEU A 106 -8.04 -3.55 18.57
C LEU A 106 -9.32 -2.73 18.80
N ALA A 107 -9.20 -1.46 19.17
CA ALA A 107 -10.34 -0.56 19.40
C ALA A 107 -10.92 0.01 18.10
N LEU A 108 -10.10 0.02 17.02
CA LEU A 108 -10.42 0.75 15.81
C LEU A 108 -11.68 0.28 15.06
N PRO A 109 -12.01 -1.04 14.98
CA PRO A 109 -13.23 -1.47 14.28
C PRO A 109 -14.50 -0.82 14.82
N ASP A 110 -14.66 -0.78 16.15
CA ASP A 110 -15.83 -0.17 16.78
C ASP A 110 -15.91 1.34 16.53
N LEU A 111 -14.77 2.04 16.64
CA LEU A 111 -14.70 3.48 16.36
C LEU A 111 -15.03 3.79 14.90
N ALA A 112 -14.46 3.02 13.99
CA ALA A 112 -14.65 3.20 12.55
C ALA A 112 -16.11 2.92 12.15
N ALA A 113 -16.69 1.83 12.66
CA ALA A 113 -18.07 1.48 12.39
C ALA A 113 -19.03 2.57 12.88
N LYS A 114 -18.81 3.11 14.10
CA LYS A 114 -19.61 4.23 14.65
C LYS A 114 -19.50 5.48 13.78
N ALA A 115 -18.40 5.66 13.07
CA ALA A 115 -18.20 6.80 12.16
C ALA A 115 -18.73 6.52 10.75
N GLY A 116 -19.29 5.33 10.49
CA GLY A 116 -19.87 4.97 9.19
C GLY A 116 -18.95 4.22 8.26
N SER A 117 -17.72 3.90 8.70
CA SER A 117 -16.75 3.20 7.86
C SER A 117 -17.23 1.79 7.55
N ARG A 118 -17.12 1.40 6.27
CA ARG A 118 -17.48 0.06 5.78
C ARG A 118 -16.25 -0.80 5.47
N ALA A 119 -15.05 -0.18 5.54
CA ALA A 119 -13.80 -0.87 5.21
C ALA A 119 -12.69 -0.44 6.16
N LEU A 120 -11.92 -1.42 6.67
CA LEU A 120 -10.71 -1.19 7.44
C LEU A 120 -9.54 -1.86 6.74
N ILE A 121 -8.58 -1.07 6.29
CA ILE A 121 -7.38 -1.56 5.60
C ILE A 121 -6.17 -1.34 6.54
N VAL A 122 -5.44 -2.41 6.83
CA VAL A 122 -4.30 -2.39 7.76
C VAL A 122 -3.09 -3.00 7.05
N PRO A 123 -2.36 -2.22 6.24
CA PRO A 123 -1.21 -2.75 5.53
C PRO A 123 -0.02 -3.01 6.44
N SER A 124 0.89 -3.87 5.98
CA SER A 124 2.16 -4.13 6.68
C SER A 124 3.31 -4.04 5.67
N GLU A 125 4.20 -3.07 5.86
CA GLU A 125 5.42 -2.94 5.06
C GLU A 125 6.63 -3.58 5.78
N ALA A 126 6.41 -4.07 7.01
CA ALA A 126 7.37 -4.88 7.75
C ALA A 126 6.62 -5.96 8.53
N SER A 127 7.26 -7.11 8.71
CA SER A 127 6.66 -8.27 9.39
C SER A 127 6.26 -7.96 10.84
N SER A 128 6.94 -7.00 11.45
CA SER A 128 6.72 -6.60 12.85
C SER A 128 5.45 -5.76 13.05
N TRP A 129 4.85 -5.20 11.98
CA TRP A 129 3.73 -4.27 12.14
C TRP A 129 2.47 -4.93 12.70
N THR A 130 2.17 -6.16 12.24
CA THR A 130 0.99 -6.89 12.73
C THR A 130 1.31 -8.38 12.83
N ASN A 131 0.93 -8.99 13.93
CA ASN A 131 1.10 -10.43 14.10
C ASN A 131 -0.22 -11.17 13.83
N ARG A 132 -0.14 -12.50 13.74
CA ARG A 132 -1.28 -13.36 13.37
C ARG A 132 -2.43 -13.26 14.38
N TRP A 133 -2.11 -13.17 15.67
CA TRP A 133 -3.13 -13.04 16.71
C TRP A 133 -3.92 -11.74 16.57
N LEU A 134 -3.19 -10.62 16.44
CA LEU A 134 -3.80 -9.29 16.29
C LEU A 134 -4.72 -9.23 15.05
N LYS A 135 -4.22 -9.73 13.91
CA LYS A 135 -5.05 -9.82 12.69
C LYS A 135 -6.34 -10.61 12.94
N GLY A 136 -6.23 -11.74 13.66
CA GLY A 136 -7.38 -12.58 13.99
C GLY A 136 -8.43 -11.84 14.83
N GLN A 137 -7.98 -11.08 15.84
CA GLN A 137 -8.90 -10.33 16.69
C GLN A 137 -9.61 -9.21 15.90
N VAL A 138 -8.85 -8.43 15.14
CA VAL A 138 -9.43 -7.33 14.34
C VAL A 138 -10.40 -7.88 13.29
N LYS A 139 -10.04 -8.97 12.58
CA LYS A 139 -10.94 -9.61 11.61
C LYS A 139 -12.24 -10.09 12.26
N LYS A 140 -12.14 -10.62 13.49
CA LYS A 140 -13.32 -11.07 14.24
C LYS A 140 -14.25 -9.88 14.53
N SER A 141 -13.70 -8.77 15.02
CA SER A 141 -14.48 -7.56 15.31
C SER A 141 -15.12 -7.00 14.03
N CYS A 142 -14.35 -6.87 12.94
CA CYS A 142 -14.87 -6.38 11.68
C CYS A 142 -16.02 -7.26 11.15
N ARG A 143 -15.87 -8.60 11.27
CA ARG A 143 -16.92 -9.53 10.84
C ARG A 143 -18.21 -9.33 11.64
N GLN A 144 -18.10 -9.11 12.96
CA GLN A 144 -19.27 -8.83 13.83
C GLN A 144 -19.96 -7.52 13.46
N LEU A 145 -19.21 -6.57 12.90
CA LEU A 145 -19.69 -5.25 12.49
C LEU A 145 -20.08 -5.20 11.00
N GLU A 146 -20.02 -6.33 10.31
CA GLU A 146 -20.28 -6.44 8.86
C GLU A 146 -19.39 -5.51 8.02
N MET A 147 -18.16 -5.27 8.50
CA MET A 147 -17.18 -4.38 7.88
C MET A 147 -16.15 -5.18 7.08
N GLY A 148 -15.81 -4.72 5.89
CA GLY A 148 -14.71 -5.27 5.11
C GLY A 148 -13.37 -5.03 5.81
N CYS A 149 -12.50 -6.03 5.82
CA CYS A 149 -11.23 -5.91 6.53
C CYS A 149 -10.10 -6.56 5.73
N ALA A 150 -9.02 -5.80 5.48
CA ALA A 150 -7.88 -6.31 4.71
C ALA A 150 -6.55 -6.01 5.41
N PHE A 151 -5.65 -6.99 5.35
CA PHE A 151 -4.29 -6.90 5.92
C PHE A 151 -3.27 -7.21 4.82
N PRO A 152 -3.16 -6.36 3.80
CA PRO A 152 -2.20 -6.63 2.71
C PRO A 152 -0.76 -6.53 3.19
N LYS A 153 0.10 -7.38 2.61
CA LYS A 153 1.49 -7.54 3.05
C LYS A 153 2.36 -7.90 1.84
N PRO A 154 3.03 -6.91 1.24
CA PRO A 154 2.96 -5.46 1.44
C PRO A 154 1.64 -4.84 0.95
N PHE A 155 1.42 -3.54 1.14
CA PHE A 155 0.16 -2.91 0.74
C PHE A 155 -0.14 -3.11 -0.76
N CYS A 156 0.89 -3.10 -1.59
CA CYS A 156 0.73 -3.33 -3.03
C CYS A 156 0.33 -4.79 -3.39
N SER A 157 0.11 -5.67 -2.39
CA SER A 157 -0.49 -6.98 -2.62
C SER A 157 -2.01 -6.99 -2.46
N LEU A 158 -2.62 -5.85 -2.07
CA LEU A 158 -4.07 -5.76 -1.91
C LEU A 158 -4.77 -6.06 -3.24
N ALA A 159 -5.46 -7.17 -3.30
CA ALA A 159 -6.12 -7.65 -4.51
C ALA A 159 -7.65 -7.55 -4.38
N PRO A 160 -8.37 -7.39 -5.49
CA PRO A 160 -9.84 -7.35 -5.44
C PRO A 160 -10.43 -8.72 -5.12
N GLY A 161 -11.69 -8.72 -4.68
CA GLY A 161 -12.45 -9.93 -4.39
C GLY A 161 -12.50 -10.30 -2.90
N LEU A 162 -11.95 -9.45 -2.04
CA LEU A 162 -11.95 -9.71 -0.59
C LEU A 162 -13.28 -9.34 0.06
N HIS A 163 -13.82 -8.18 -0.30
CA HIS A 163 -15.05 -7.64 0.26
C HIS A 163 -15.49 -6.44 -0.58
N PRO A 164 -16.80 -6.27 -0.87
CA PRO A 164 -17.24 -5.17 -1.73
C PRO A 164 -16.73 -3.78 -1.31
N ALA A 165 -16.70 -3.49 -0.01
CA ALA A 165 -16.21 -2.18 0.44
C ALA A 165 -14.69 -2.01 0.25
N ILE A 166 -13.92 -3.11 0.28
CA ILE A 166 -12.48 -3.08 -0.03
C ILE A 166 -12.29 -2.86 -1.54
N ASP A 167 -13.10 -3.56 -2.34
CA ASP A 167 -13.03 -3.42 -3.81
C ASP A 167 -13.41 -2.00 -4.22
N GLU A 168 -14.45 -1.42 -3.60
CA GLU A 168 -14.86 -0.03 -3.81
C GLU A 168 -13.72 0.94 -3.48
N PHE A 169 -13.01 0.71 -2.36
CA PHE A 169 -11.84 1.52 -1.99
C PHE A 169 -10.75 1.43 -3.06
N MET A 170 -10.42 0.21 -3.50
CA MET A 170 -9.39 -0.01 -4.52
C MET A 170 -9.75 0.65 -5.84
N GLU A 171 -11.00 0.52 -6.24
CA GLU A 171 -11.50 1.08 -7.50
C GLU A 171 -11.53 2.62 -7.47
N TYR A 172 -12.00 3.20 -6.36
CA TYR A 172 -12.11 4.64 -6.23
C TYR A 172 -10.75 5.34 -6.21
N PHE A 173 -9.82 4.83 -5.39
CA PHE A 173 -8.50 5.45 -5.22
C PHE A 173 -7.46 4.93 -6.24
N HIS A 174 -7.81 3.95 -7.04
CA HIS A 174 -6.92 3.31 -8.03
C HIS A 174 -5.61 2.80 -7.39
N ILE A 175 -5.69 2.24 -6.18
CA ILE A 175 -4.53 1.71 -5.46
C ILE A 175 -4.71 0.27 -5.01
N GLY A 176 -3.60 -0.46 -4.87
CA GLY A 176 -3.56 -1.86 -4.46
C GLY A 176 -2.58 -2.65 -5.32
N LYS A 177 -2.95 -3.88 -5.68
CA LYS A 177 -2.15 -4.71 -6.58
C LYS A 177 -2.05 -4.00 -7.93
N PRO A 178 -0.82 -3.67 -8.39
CA PRO A 178 -0.64 -2.94 -9.64
C PRO A 178 -1.36 -3.59 -10.82
N ARG A 179 -1.95 -2.74 -11.65
CA ARG A 179 -2.52 -3.16 -12.94
C ARG A 179 -2.29 -2.07 -13.96
N ILE A 180 -1.80 -2.46 -15.14
CA ILE A 180 -1.53 -1.53 -16.24
C ILE A 180 -2.16 -2.08 -17.52
N SER A 181 -2.36 -1.22 -18.51
CA SER A 181 -2.66 -1.63 -19.86
C SER A 181 -1.58 -1.12 -20.78
N LEU A 182 -1.34 -1.82 -21.88
CA LEU A 182 -0.25 -1.51 -22.80
C LEU A 182 -0.78 -1.21 -24.20
N GLU A 183 -0.19 -0.19 -24.83
CA GLU A 183 -0.30 0.03 -26.27
C GLU A 183 1.04 -0.36 -26.89
N LEU A 184 0.99 -1.20 -27.91
CA LEU A 184 2.19 -1.73 -28.56
C LEU A 184 2.39 -1.10 -29.95
N GLY A 185 3.63 -1.09 -30.40
CA GLY A 185 3.97 -0.67 -31.75
C GLY A 185 5.37 -1.12 -32.13
N ASP A 186 5.48 -1.81 -33.27
CA ASP A 186 6.76 -2.21 -33.87
C ASP A 186 7.66 -3.04 -32.95
N GLY A 187 7.05 -3.91 -32.13
CA GLY A 187 7.82 -4.78 -31.23
C GLY A 187 8.22 -4.16 -29.90
N TYR A 188 7.69 -2.99 -29.59
CA TYR A 188 8.01 -2.27 -28.35
C TYR A 188 6.73 -1.77 -27.68
N ILE A 189 6.84 -1.46 -26.39
CA ILE A 189 5.77 -0.80 -25.63
C ILE A 189 5.76 0.68 -26.07
N ARG A 190 4.66 1.10 -26.69
CA ARG A 190 4.47 2.51 -27.08
C ARG A 190 4.02 3.33 -25.89
N GLU A 191 3.06 2.80 -25.12
CA GLU A 191 2.54 3.45 -23.95
C GLU A 191 2.10 2.42 -22.91
N ALA A 192 2.29 2.74 -21.64
CA ALA A 192 1.77 1.95 -20.52
C ALA A 192 0.89 2.86 -19.68
N LYS A 193 -0.39 2.53 -19.55
CA LYS A 193 -1.36 3.29 -18.77
C LYS A 193 -1.62 2.58 -17.46
N VAL A 194 -1.53 3.32 -16.35
CA VAL A 194 -1.79 2.78 -15.01
C VAL A 194 -3.30 2.74 -14.77
N LEU A 195 -3.82 1.55 -14.49
CA LEU A 195 -5.23 1.32 -14.13
C LEU A 195 -5.38 1.26 -12.61
N ARG A 196 -4.35 0.73 -11.93
CA ARG A 196 -4.27 0.68 -10.47
C ARG A 196 -2.80 0.69 -10.07
N SER A 197 -2.45 1.58 -9.15
CA SER A 197 -1.06 1.76 -8.72
C SER A 197 -0.78 1.06 -7.40
N ALA A 198 0.47 0.65 -7.21
CA ALA A 198 0.99 0.42 -5.86
C ALA A 198 0.70 1.67 -5.02
N PRO A 199 0.33 1.53 -3.73
CA PRO A 199 -0.07 2.69 -2.91
C PRO A 199 1.02 3.74 -2.71
N CYS A 200 2.28 3.40 -2.94
CA CYS A 200 3.40 4.34 -2.88
C CYS A 200 3.63 5.12 -4.19
N GLY A 201 2.90 4.79 -5.25
CA GLY A 201 3.05 5.46 -6.55
C GLY A 201 4.07 4.84 -7.50
N ASN A 202 4.80 3.81 -7.08
CA ASN A 202 5.87 3.20 -7.90
C ASN A 202 5.37 2.79 -9.30
N THR A 203 4.13 2.31 -9.40
CA THR A 203 3.60 1.82 -10.68
C THR A 203 3.57 2.93 -11.74
N TYR A 204 3.31 4.18 -11.36
CA TYR A 204 3.36 5.30 -12.31
C TYR A 204 4.76 5.49 -12.87
N TYR A 205 5.77 5.41 -12.00
CA TYR A 205 7.16 5.54 -12.40
C TYR A 205 7.56 4.40 -13.34
N VAL A 206 7.21 3.16 -12.99
CA VAL A 206 7.51 2.00 -13.84
C VAL A 206 6.82 2.15 -15.20
N ALA A 207 5.51 2.41 -15.21
CA ALA A 207 4.73 2.51 -16.45
C ALA A 207 5.27 3.61 -17.38
N PHE A 208 5.55 4.79 -16.83
CA PHE A 208 6.10 5.91 -17.62
C PHE A 208 7.41 5.52 -18.31
N ASN A 209 8.26 4.79 -17.59
CA ASN A 209 9.59 4.44 -18.10
C ASN A 209 9.62 3.15 -18.93
N LEU A 210 8.50 2.41 -19.02
CA LEU A 210 8.43 1.22 -19.89
C LEU A 210 8.30 1.58 -21.38
N ARG A 211 8.09 2.84 -21.72
CA ARG A 211 8.04 3.28 -23.11
C ARG A 211 9.36 2.94 -23.82
N GLY A 212 9.25 2.26 -24.95
CA GLY A 212 10.41 1.80 -25.72
C GLY A 212 10.98 0.46 -25.25
N ALA A 213 10.43 -0.14 -24.18
CA ALA A 213 10.87 -1.45 -23.74
C ALA A 213 10.39 -2.54 -24.72
N PRO A 214 11.20 -3.59 -24.98
CA PRO A 214 10.78 -4.68 -25.88
C PRO A 214 9.64 -5.50 -25.26
N ILE A 215 8.88 -6.19 -26.13
CA ILE A 215 7.72 -6.99 -25.72
C ILE A 215 8.03 -8.49 -25.61
N ASP A 216 9.29 -8.81 -25.30
CA ASP A 216 9.74 -10.18 -25.09
C ASP A 216 10.37 -10.30 -23.69
N ALA A 217 11.05 -11.41 -23.41
CA ALA A 217 11.63 -11.66 -22.07
C ALA A 217 12.55 -10.54 -21.57
N ARG A 218 13.12 -9.72 -22.47
CA ARG A 218 13.98 -8.60 -22.08
C ARG A 218 13.23 -7.48 -21.38
N VAL A 219 11.87 -7.45 -21.44
CA VAL A 219 11.09 -6.47 -20.69
C VAL A 219 11.33 -6.62 -19.18
N ALA A 220 11.73 -7.83 -18.71
CA ALA A 220 12.07 -8.07 -17.31
C ALA A 220 13.18 -7.12 -16.83
N GLU A 221 14.17 -6.86 -17.66
CA GLU A 221 15.29 -5.97 -17.30
C GLU A 221 14.78 -4.53 -17.10
N ALA A 222 13.87 -4.09 -17.97
CA ALA A 222 13.29 -2.75 -17.86
C ALA A 222 12.44 -2.63 -16.58
N VAL A 223 11.59 -3.63 -16.29
CA VAL A 223 10.79 -3.64 -15.06
C VAL A 223 11.70 -3.58 -13.83
N ALA A 224 12.72 -4.46 -13.77
CA ALA A 224 13.67 -4.49 -12.66
C ALA A 224 14.35 -3.13 -12.47
N LYS A 225 14.88 -2.58 -13.56
CA LYS A 225 15.59 -1.30 -13.53
C LYS A 225 14.70 -0.19 -12.95
N TYR A 226 13.50 -0.04 -13.48
CA TYR A 226 12.65 1.08 -13.09
C TYR A 226 12.01 0.87 -11.71
N TRP A 227 11.63 -0.38 -11.39
CA TRP A 227 11.12 -0.67 -10.05
C TRP A 227 12.18 -0.39 -8.97
N HIS A 228 13.45 -0.79 -9.21
CA HIS A 228 14.54 -0.53 -8.26
C HIS A 228 14.93 0.94 -8.18
N SER A 229 14.73 1.71 -9.25
CA SER A 229 15.06 3.14 -9.26
C SER A 229 14.11 3.96 -8.39
N PHE A 230 12.87 3.48 -8.19
CA PHE A 230 11.92 4.13 -7.30
C PHE A 230 12.17 3.63 -5.87
N PRO A 231 12.32 4.53 -4.89
CA PRO A 231 12.69 4.11 -3.52
C PRO A 231 11.54 3.41 -2.79
N CYS A 232 11.49 2.09 -2.85
CA CYS A 232 10.57 1.27 -2.07
C CYS A 232 11.01 1.28 -0.60
N VAL A 233 10.05 1.41 0.33
CA VAL A 233 10.34 1.47 1.76
C VAL A 233 9.89 0.21 2.51
N ALA A 234 9.49 -0.83 1.79
CA ALA A 234 9.13 -2.10 2.40
C ALA A 234 10.38 -2.82 2.95
N SER A 235 10.18 -3.64 3.97
CA SER A 235 11.26 -4.31 4.67
C SER A 235 12.02 -5.31 3.80
N MET A 236 13.34 -5.34 3.97
CA MET A 236 14.25 -6.34 3.41
C MET A 236 14.37 -7.59 4.29
N GLU A 237 13.73 -7.60 5.45
CA GLU A 237 13.72 -8.79 6.30
C GLU A 237 12.81 -9.85 5.70
N ILE A 238 13.25 -11.11 5.74
CA ILE A 238 12.44 -12.23 5.25
C ILE A 238 11.21 -12.38 6.14
N ASP A 239 10.05 -12.27 5.54
CA ASP A 239 8.80 -12.51 6.23
C ASP A 239 8.57 -14.02 6.39
N ARG A 240 8.31 -14.47 7.61
CA ARG A 240 8.20 -15.90 7.93
C ARG A 240 7.00 -16.59 7.28
N ASP A 241 5.91 -15.84 7.09
CA ASP A 241 4.70 -16.41 6.49
C ASP A 241 4.87 -16.56 4.96
N LEU A 242 5.55 -15.59 4.34
CA LEU A 242 5.75 -15.58 2.89
C LEU A 242 7.01 -16.35 2.46
N GLY A 243 8.06 -16.35 3.29
CA GLY A 243 9.35 -16.91 2.93
C GLY A 243 10.11 -16.01 1.96
N GLU A 244 9.75 -14.72 1.91
CA GLU A 244 10.32 -13.73 1.00
C GLU A 244 10.33 -12.37 1.69
N THR A 245 11.12 -11.43 1.20
CA THR A 245 11.11 -10.06 1.73
C THR A 245 9.91 -9.30 1.17
N LEU A 246 9.36 -8.38 1.95
CA LEU A 246 8.22 -7.57 1.49
C LEU A 246 8.64 -6.65 0.34
N LEU A 247 9.90 -6.22 0.34
CA LEU A 247 10.45 -5.42 -0.75
C LEU A 247 10.42 -6.22 -2.06
N HIS A 248 10.93 -7.45 -2.07
CA HIS A 248 10.91 -8.29 -3.28
C HIS A 248 9.49 -8.60 -3.73
N MET A 249 8.57 -8.79 -2.77
CA MET A 249 7.15 -8.98 -3.12
C MET A 249 6.61 -7.80 -3.93
N GLY A 250 7.01 -6.57 -3.59
CA GLY A 250 6.64 -5.39 -4.36
C GLY A 250 7.14 -5.45 -5.81
N GLY A 251 8.36 -5.95 -6.00
CA GLY A 251 8.93 -6.17 -7.34
C GLY A 251 8.14 -7.19 -8.13
N PHE A 252 7.83 -8.33 -7.50
CA PHE A 252 7.06 -9.39 -8.17
C PHE A 252 5.65 -8.91 -8.54
N MET A 253 5.04 -8.03 -7.76
CA MET A 253 3.74 -7.42 -8.13
C MET A 253 3.85 -6.63 -9.42
N HIS A 254 4.98 -5.92 -9.65
CA HIS A 254 5.17 -5.15 -10.88
C HIS A 254 5.46 -6.06 -12.08
N TYR A 255 6.27 -7.12 -11.90
CA TYR A 255 6.46 -8.12 -12.95
C TYR A 255 5.12 -8.72 -13.37
N LEU A 256 4.30 -9.11 -12.40
CA LEU A 256 3.00 -9.70 -12.66
C LEU A 256 2.07 -8.73 -13.41
N ALA A 257 2.08 -7.44 -13.02
CA ALA A 257 1.26 -6.43 -13.71
C ALA A 257 1.66 -6.29 -15.19
N VAL A 258 2.96 -6.32 -15.48
CA VAL A 258 3.45 -6.25 -16.88
C VAL A 258 3.11 -7.53 -17.64
N GLN A 259 3.29 -8.69 -17.00
CA GLN A 259 2.98 -9.98 -17.63
C GLN A 259 1.48 -10.08 -17.97
N GLU A 260 0.61 -9.71 -17.02
CA GLU A 260 -0.84 -9.68 -17.24
C GLU A 260 -1.21 -8.73 -18.38
N ALA A 261 -0.59 -7.54 -18.42
CA ALA A 261 -0.86 -6.56 -19.46
C ALA A 261 -0.39 -7.02 -20.86
N LEU A 262 0.73 -7.74 -20.95
CA LEU A 262 1.20 -8.34 -22.21
C LEU A 262 0.23 -9.45 -22.65
N SER A 263 -0.20 -10.30 -21.72
CA SER A 263 -1.17 -11.35 -22.01
C SER A 263 -2.51 -10.77 -22.51
N ASP A 264 -2.96 -9.65 -21.93
CA ASP A 264 -4.20 -8.96 -22.35
C ASP A 264 -4.15 -8.52 -23.84
N VAL A 265 -2.93 -8.29 -24.38
CA VAL A 265 -2.75 -7.93 -25.78
C VAL A 265 -2.22 -9.10 -26.64
N GLY A 266 -2.32 -10.34 -26.12
CA GLY A 266 -2.00 -11.56 -26.86
C GLY A 266 -0.52 -11.94 -26.90
N ILE A 267 0.30 -11.40 -25.99
CA ILE A 267 1.73 -11.72 -25.93
C ILE A 267 2.02 -12.49 -24.65
N GLU A 268 2.49 -13.73 -24.80
CA GLU A 268 2.84 -14.59 -23.65
C GLU A 268 4.33 -14.48 -23.37
N VAL A 269 4.67 -13.97 -22.19
CA VAL A 269 6.04 -13.84 -21.70
C VAL A 269 6.07 -14.30 -20.25
N GLU A 270 7.03 -15.14 -19.90
CA GLU A 270 7.24 -15.51 -18.50
C GLU A 270 8.21 -14.52 -17.86
N LEU A 271 7.75 -13.84 -16.82
CA LEU A 271 8.55 -12.87 -16.05
C LEU A 271 8.89 -13.43 -14.68
N PRO A 272 9.92 -12.88 -14.00
CA PRO A 272 10.29 -13.36 -12.67
C PRO A 272 9.11 -13.38 -11.71
N THR A 273 8.99 -14.46 -10.97
CA THR A 273 7.91 -14.68 -10.02
C THR A 273 8.45 -15.36 -8.76
N SER A 274 7.62 -15.47 -7.74
CA SER A 274 7.98 -16.13 -6.49
C SER A 274 6.83 -17.01 -6.00
N PRO A 275 7.13 -18.19 -5.45
CA PRO A 275 6.11 -18.99 -4.77
C PRO A 275 5.38 -18.23 -3.66
N ALA A 276 5.99 -17.17 -3.14
CA ALA A 276 5.37 -16.30 -2.14
C ALA A 276 4.12 -15.59 -2.69
N LEU A 277 4.02 -15.39 -4.00
CA LEU A 277 2.84 -14.78 -4.61
C LEU A 277 1.57 -15.60 -4.37
N ALA A 278 1.72 -16.94 -4.34
CA ALA A 278 0.60 -17.84 -4.06
C ALA A 278 0.16 -17.80 -2.60
N ARG A 279 0.98 -17.21 -1.73
CA ARG A 279 0.72 -17.09 -0.29
C ARG A 279 0.20 -15.71 0.13
N UNK A 280 0.16 -14.72 -0.72
CA UNK A 280 -0.14 -13.73 -0.44
C UNK A 280 -1.28 -13.81 0.03
N PRO A 281 -1.49 -13.47 1.13
CA PRO A 281 -2.76 -13.69 1.76
C PRO A 281 -3.86 -12.96 1.03
N SER A 282 -4.82 -13.73 0.59
CA SER A 282 -6.09 -13.19 0.13
C SER A 282 -6.85 -12.73 1.38
N GLY A 283 -6.56 -11.51 1.88
CA GLY A 283 -7.29 -10.86 2.96
C GLY A 283 -7.14 -11.43 4.36
#